data_9853cb56d2b55df032042f16a8c60741
#
_entry.id   9853cb56d2b55df032042f16a8c60741
#
_cell.length_a   1.000
_cell.length_b   1.000
_cell.length_c   1.000
_cell.angle_alpha   90.00
_cell.angle_beta   90.00
_cell.angle_gamma   90.00
#
_symmetry.space_group_name_H-M   'P 1'
#
loop_
_entity.id
_entity.type
_entity.pdbx_description
1 polymer ?
#
loop_
_entity_poly.entity_id
_entity_poly.type
_entity_poly.pdbx_seq_one_letter_code
_entity_poly.pdbx_strand_id
1 'polypeptide(L)'
;MSELTNSEVQKLIHKTLDPIMKAEGFSRTGRTYCKEIDGLVFILTTAASSSYFSAVTGWPSHAFSVFDGIWIDGICPGILGRYPKRKDKSGIYIPESFNCIHITQDGSKYSIKRIAEHPYLEIAQKYGITNKGEIERRDLWIMPDDAEAQTAFLTELKQQVIDSFLCRYHEYTDISKLEQLILDGPRKVNAEKGFADDQPFSKSNLAGNFQNYLDYAVLFHQRYGPEDKYLFYLNRMEQWAKLHKRKVPACYYCGYGNEFKL
;
A
#
# COMPACT_ATOMS: atom_id res chain seq x y z
N MET A 1 0.77 -31.48 -18.65
CA MET A 1 0.64 -30.04 -19.04
C MET A 1 1.89 -29.33 -18.56
N SER A 2 2.48 -28.44 -19.34
CA SER A 2 3.62 -27.64 -18.91
C SER A 2 3.15 -26.61 -17.89
N GLU A 3 3.93 -26.39 -16.86
CA GLU A 3 3.67 -25.38 -15.83
C GLU A 3 3.65 -23.99 -16.46
N LEU A 4 2.70 -23.14 -16.02
CA LEU A 4 2.57 -21.75 -16.51
C LEU A 4 3.80 -20.93 -16.15
N THR A 5 4.27 -20.16 -17.11
CA THR A 5 5.33 -19.18 -16.88
C THR A 5 4.77 -17.89 -16.27
N ASN A 6 5.61 -17.13 -15.57
CA ASN A 6 5.27 -15.80 -15.08
C ASN A 6 4.71 -14.86 -16.18
N SER A 7 5.24 -14.98 -17.40
CA SER A 7 4.81 -14.16 -18.54
C SER A 7 3.40 -14.51 -18.99
N GLU A 8 3.06 -15.80 -19.03
CA GLU A 8 1.72 -16.27 -19.39
C GLU A 8 0.69 -15.86 -18.36
N VAL A 9 1.01 -16.05 -17.07
CA VAL A 9 0.14 -15.60 -15.97
C VAL A 9 -0.12 -14.10 -16.04
N GLN A 10 0.92 -13.28 -16.26
CA GLN A 10 0.75 -11.83 -16.39
C GLN A 10 -0.08 -11.42 -17.60
N LYS A 11 0.03 -12.12 -18.73
CA LYS A 11 -0.83 -11.86 -19.91
C LYS A 11 -2.30 -12.13 -19.59
N LEU A 12 -2.61 -13.21 -18.89
CA LEU A 12 -3.99 -13.54 -18.48
C LEU A 12 -4.55 -12.50 -17.51
N ILE A 13 -3.77 -12.10 -16.51
CA ILE A 13 -4.14 -11.03 -15.57
C ILE A 13 -4.43 -9.72 -16.32
N HIS A 14 -3.54 -9.30 -17.22
CA HIS A 14 -3.72 -8.07 -17.98
C HIS A 14 -4.95 -8.14 -18.87
N LYS A 15 -5.18 -9.26 -19.55
CA LYS A 15 -6.39 -9.45 -20.37
C LYS A 15 -7.68 -9.28 -19.55
N THR A 16 -7.64 -9.69 -18.28
CA THR A 16 -8.78 -9.62 -17.36
C THR A 16 -8.96 -8.22 -16.75
N LEU A 17 -7.87 -7.59 -16.30
CA LEU A 17 -7.94 -6.32 -15.56
C LEU A 17 -7.89 -5.08 -16.45
N ASP A 18 -7.18 -5.11 -17.61
CA ASP A 18 -7.05 -3.95 -18.50
C ASP A 18 -8.40 -3.30 -18.87
N PRO A 19 -9.47 -4.06 -19.21
CA PRO A 19 -10.73 -3.44 -19.58
C PRO A 19 -11.36 -2.62 -18.46
N ILE A 20 -11.40 -3.16 -17.23
CA ILE A 20 -12.00 -2.48 -16.08
C ILE A 20 -11.15 -1.29 -15.63
N MET A 21 -9.83 -1.46 -15.59
CA MET A 21 -8.91 -0.41 -15.15
C MET A 21 -8.88 0.76 -16.15
N LYS A 22 -8.93 0.47 -17.45
CA LYS A 22 -9.02 1.51 -18.50
C LYS A 22 -10.35 2.26 -18.48
N ALA A 23 -11.46 1.56 -18.22
CA ALA A 23 -12.78 2.20 -18.08
C ALA A 23 -12.78 3.23 -16.93
N GLU A 24 -12.03 2.96 -15.87
CA GLU A 24 -11.81 3.88 -14.74
C GLU A 24 -10.70 4.93 -14.99
N GLY A 25 -10.10 4.94 -16.17
CA GLY A 25 -9.09 5.91 -16.58
C GLY A 25 -7.68 5.61 -16.03
N PHE A 26 -7.41 4.39 -15.55
CA PHE A 26 -6.06 3.99 -15.17
C PHE A 26 -5.19 3.70 -16.39
N SER A 27 -3.95 4.16 -16.36
CA SER A 27 -2.89 3.73 -17.28
C SER A 27 -2.12 2.55 -16.70
N ARG A 28 -1.52 1.72 -17.57
CA ARG A 28 -0.69 0.59 -17.12
C ARG A 28 0.74 0.70 -17.64
N THR A 29 1.70 0.50 -16.74
CA THR A 29 3.11 0.35 -17.07
C THR A 29 3.68 -0.91 -16.40
N GLY A 30 4.03 -1.88 -17.21
CA GLY A 30 4.43 -3.20 -16.73
C GLY A 30 3.30 -3.87 -15.97
N ARG A 31 3.47 -4.07 -14.67
CA ARG A 31 2.52 -4.73 -13.76
C ARG A 31 1.73 -3.76 -12.88
N THR A 32 1.92 -2.47 -13.07
CA THR A 32 1.33 -1.41 -12.25
C THR A 32 0.32 -0.62 -13.05
N TYR A 33 -0.89 -0.53 -12.56
CA TYR A 33 -1.90 0.43 -12.97
C TYR A 33 -1.76 1.67 -12.11
N CYS A 34 -1.84 2.85 -12.72
CA CYS A 34 -1.79 4.11 -11.99
C CYS A 34 -2.75 5.13 -12.57
N LYS A 35 -3.26 6.01 -11.71
CA LYS A 35 -4.07 7.17 -12.06
C LYS A 35 -3.77 8.29 -11.08
N GLU A 36 -3.57 9.49 -11.62
CA GLU A 36 -3.37 10.71 -10.81
C GLU A 36 -4.65 11.53 -10.78
N ILE A 37 -5.00 12.00 -9.58
CA ILE A 37 -6.09 12.95 -9.34
C ILE A 37 -5.59 13.93 -8.28
N ASP A 38 -5.51 15.20 -8.63
CA ASP A 38 -5.18 16.29 -7.71
C ASP A 38 -3.91 16.05 -6.87
N GLY A 39 -2.89 15.47 -7.48
CA GLY A 39 -1.62 15.15 -6.84
C GLY A 39 -1.63 13.86 -6.00
N LEU A 40 -2.73 13.11 -6.02
CA LEU A 40 -2.83 11.77 -5.48
C LEU A 40 -2.62 10.76 -6.60
N VAL A 41 -1.66 9.85 -6.45
CA VAL A 41 -1.46 8.76 -7.43
C VAL A 41 -1.96 7.46 -6.81
N PHE A 42 -3.07 6.98 -7.34
CA PHE A 42 -3.64 5.67 -6.99
C PHE A 42 -2.93 4.59 -7.78
N ILE A 43 -2.52 3.53 -7.11
CA ILE A 43 -1.83 2.40 -7.75
C ILE A 43 -2.46 1.06 -7.41
N LEU A 44 -2.42 0.15 -8.38
CA LEU A 44 -2.64 -1.28 -8.21
C LEU A 44 -1.50 -2.01 -8.90
N THR A 45 -0.78 -2.87 -8.18
CA THR A 45 0.36 -3.62 -8.71
C THR A 45 0.18 -5.11 -8.52
N THR A 46 0.33 -5.88 -9.59
CA THR A 46 0.40 -7.34 -9.53
C THR A 46 1.87 -7.78 -9.46
N ALA A 47 2.38 -7.98 -8.25
CA ALA A 47 3.78 -8.31 -8.03
C ALA A 47 4.00 -9.82 -8.10
N ALA A 48 4.78 -10.30 -9.07
CA ALA A 48 5.19 -11.70 -9.09
C ALA A 48 6.12 -12.02 -7.92
N SER A 49 6.02 -13.24 -7.44
CA SER A 49 6.95 -13.79 -6.48
C SER A 49 8.39 -13.77 -7.02
N SER A 50 9.33 -13.44 -6.17
CA SER A 50 10.74 -13.52 -6.55
C SER A 50 11.22 -14.98 -6.52
N SER A 51 12.31 -15.27 -7.25
CA SER A 51 12.98 -16.57 -7.16
C SER A 51 13.43 -16.89 -5.73
N TYR A 52 13.84 -15.88 -4.97
CA TYR A 52 14.16 -16.05 -3.55
C TYR A 52 12.93 -16.46 -2.74
N PHE A 53 11.78 -15.82 -2.95
CA PHE A 53 10.54 -16.19 -2.28
C PHE A 53 10.17 -17.65 -2.57
N SER A 54 10.21 -18.07 -3.85
CA SER A 54 9.94 -19.45 -4.24
C SER A 54 10.91 -20.45 -3.60
N ALA A 55 12.21 -20.11 -3.54
CA ALA A 55 13.22 -20.96 -2.92
C ALA A 55 13.01 -21.13 -1.40
N VAL A 56 12.54 -20.09 -0.72
CA VAL A 56 12.34 -20.10 0.74
C VAL A 56 11.02 -20.76 1.13
N THR A 57 9.94 -20.48 0.40
CA THR A 57 8.58 -20.91 0.77
C THR A 57 8.12 -22.17 0.06
N GLY A 58 8.76 -22.53 -1.05
CA GLY A 58 8.35 -23.65 -1.91
C GLY A 58 7.24 -23.32 -2.91
N TRP A 59 6.61 -22.12 -2.83
CA TRP A 59 5.58 -21.72 -3.79
C TRP A 59 6.13 -21.53 -5.20
N PRO A 60 5.31 -21.78 -6.25
CA PRO A 60 5.78 -21.64 -7.63
C PRO A 60 6.18 -20.18 -7.96
N SER A 61 7.12 -20.03 -8.88
CA SER A 61 7.64 -18.72 -9.30
C SER A 61 6.57 -17.82 -9.98
N HIS A 62 5.51 -18.42 -10.51
CA HIS A 62 4.38 -17.69 -11.11
C HIS A 62 3.33 -17.23 -10.10
N ALA A 63 3.49 -17.54 -8.81
CA ALA A 63 2.69 -16.96 -7.75
C ALA A 63 2.86 -15.43 -7.74
N PHE A 64 1.81 -14.70 -7.37
CA PHE A 64 1.87 -13.25 -7.30
C PHE A 64 1.03 -12.72 -6.14
N SER A 65 1.31 -11.50 -5.74
CA SER A 65 0.49 -10.74 -4.79
C SER A 65 -0.06 -9.49 -5.46
N VAL A 66 -1.18 -8.99 -4.97
CA VAL A 66 -1.80 -7.77 -5.48
C VAL A 66 -1.73 -6.71 -4.39
N PHE A 67 -1.04 -5.62 -4.71
CA PHE A 67 -0.86 -4.47 -3.82
C PHE A 67 -1.60 -3.28 -4.37
N ASP A 68 -2.17 -2.50 -3.48
CA ASP A 68 -2.70 -1.18 -3.81
C ASP A 68 -2.14 -0.12 -2.87
N GLY A 69 -2.37 1.13 -3.23
CA GLY A 69 -1.98 2.24 -2.38
C GLY A 69 -2.22 3.60 -3.02
N ILE A 70 -2.06 4.62 -2.20
CA ILE A 70 -2.10 6.01 -2.60
C ILE A 70 -0.72 6.60 -2.34
N TRP A 71 -0.11 7.15 -3.38
CA TRP A 71 1.09 7.94 -3.24
C TRP A 71 0.72 9.43 -3.30
N ILE A 72 1.19 10.19 -2.32
CA ILE A 72 0.93 11.62 -2.22
C ILE A 72 2.25 12.34 -2.40
N ASP A 73 2.34 13.16 -3.44
CA ASP A 73 3.55 13.93 -3.71
C ASP A 73 3.89 14.88 -2.56
N GLY A 74 5.17 14.93 -2.20
CA GLY A 74 5.65 15.73 -1.07
C GLY A 74 5.42 15.10 0.31
N ILE A 75 4.50 14.13 0.44
CA ILE A 75 4.26 13.40 1.70
C ILE A 75 5.02 12.07 1.71
N CYS A 76 4.68 11.18 0.78
CA CYS A 76 5.30 9.85 0.74
C CYS A 76 6.83 9.89 0.58
N PRO A 77 7.42 10.75 -0.27
CA PRO A 77 8.88 10.90 -0.32
C PRO A 77 9.47 11.46 0.98
N GLY A 78 8.76 12.36 1.67
CA GLY A 78 9.21 12.92 2.95
C GLY A 78 9.38 11.86 4.03
N ILE A 79 8.50 10.85 4.04
CA ILE A 79 8.55 9.74 4.99
C ILE A 79 9.62 8.71 4.61
N LEU A 80 9.68 8.36 3.34
CA LEU A 80 10.48 7.24 2.84
C LEU A 80 11.79 7.69 2.18
N GLY A 81 11.96 8.98 1.96
CA GLY A 81 13.15 9.57 1.35
C GLY A 81 13.41 9.14 -0.08
N ARG A 82 12.40 8.61 -0.79
CA ARG A 82 12.55 8.05 -2.13
C ARG A 82 11.48 8.55 -3.07
N TYR A 83 11.90 9.16 -4.16
CA TYR A 83 11.02 9.49 -5.27
C TYR A 83 10.90 8.32 -6.25
N PRO A 84 9.73 8.15 -6.90
CA PRO A 84 9.57 7.21 -7.97
C PRO A 84 10.57 7.47 -9.10
N LYS A 85 11.20 6.42 -9.62
CA LYS A 85 12.19 6.53 -10.70
C LYS A 85 11.60 6.36 -12.08
N ARG A 86 10.43 5.71 -12.18
CA ARG A 86 9.78 5.41 -13.45
C ARG A 86 8.60 6.34 -13.66
N LYS A 87 8.39 6.72 -14.94
CA LYS A 87 7.20 7.44 -15.37
C LYS A 87 6.39 6.55 -16.32
N ASP A 88 5.09 6.74 -16.31
CA ASP A 88 4.21 6.17 -17.32
C ASP A 88 4.32 6.94 -18.65
N LYS A 89 3.51 6.56 -19.64
CA LYS A 89 3.46 7.23 -20.94
C LYS A 89 2.95 8.67 -20.88
N SER A 90 2.22 9.02 -19.84
CA SER A 90 1.68 10.37 -19.58
C SER A 90 2.66 11.25 -18.82
N GLY A 91 3.78 10.71 -18.38
CA GLY A 91 4.77 11.42 -17.58
C GLY A 91 4.54 11.35 -16.06
N ILE A 92 3.48 10.66 -15.61
CA ILE A 92 3.17 10.46 -14.21
C ILE A 92 4.20 9.52 -13.58
N TYR A 93 4.74 9.91 -12.44
CA TYR A 93 5.63 9.04 -11.68
C TYR A 93 4.88 7.82 -11.13
N ILE A 94 5.43 6.63 -11.37
CA ILE A 94 4.89 5.37 -10.89
C ILE A 94 5.57 5.00 -9.58
N PRO A 95 4.90 5.18 -8.43
CA PRO A 95 5.46 4.81 -7.15
C PRO A 95 5.57 3.30 -7.00
N GLU A 96 6.52 2.87 -6.19
CA GLU A 96 6.56 1.48 -5.75
C GLU A 96 5.53 1.29 -4.64
N SER A 97 4.80 0.17 -4.67
CA SER A 97 3.67 -0.07 -3.75
C SER A 97 4.04 0.05 -2.26
N PHE A 98 5.26 -0.34 -1.88
CA PHE A 98 5.72 -0.20 -0.49
C PHE A 98 6.03 1.26 -0.07
N ASN A 99 6.04 2.20 -1.02
CA ASN A 99 6.20 3.63 -0.79
C ASN A 99 4.87 4.38 -0.72
N CYS A 100 3.75 3.66 -0.79
CA CYS A 100 2.41 4.23 -0.77
C CYS A 100 1.75 4.04 0.58
N ILE A 101 0.76 4.87 0.85
CA ILE A 101 -0.21 4.64 1.92
C ILE A 101 -1.09 3.48 1.48
N HIS A 102 -1.13 2.41 2.26
CA HIS A 102 -1.97 1.26 1.97
C HIS A 102 -3.43 1.55 2.30
N ILE A 103 -4.32 1.19 1.36
CA ILE A 103 -5.75 1.47 1.45
C ILE A 103 -6.50 0.41 2.29
N THR A 104 -5.81 -0.46 3.01
CA THR A 104 -6.45 -1.49 3.80
C THR A 104 -6.83 -1.00 5.19
N GLN A 105 -8.06 -1.30 5.62
CA GLN A 105 -8.54 -0.97 6.96
C GLN A 105 -7.78 -1.71 8.09
N ASP A 106 -7.21 -2.88 7.78
CA ASP A 106 -6.49 -3.71 8.75
C ASP A 106 -4.98 -3.43 8.80
N GLY A 107 -4.50 -2.43 8.05
CA GLY A 107 -3.07 -2.09 7.95
C GLY A 107 -2.22 -3.19 7.31
N SER A 108 -2.85 -4.21 6.71
CA SER A 108 -2.12 -5.29 6.06
C SER A 108 -1.42 -4.80 4.80
N LYS A 109 -0.22 -5.29 4.57
CA LYS A 109 0.63 -4.93 3.43
C LYS A 109 0.04 -5.35 2.07
N TYR A 110 -0.95 -6.25 2.09
CA TYR A 110 -1.57 -6.82 0.90
C TYR A 110 -3.07 -6.55 0.93
N SER A 111 -3.53 -5.70 0.04
CA SER A 111 -4.91 -5.21 0.07
C SER A 111 -5.92 -6.16 -0.56
N ILE A 112 -5.50 -6.93 -1.54
CA ILE A 112 -6.41 -7.80 -2.29
C ILE A 112 -6.11 -9.25 -1.95
N LYS A 113 -7.00 -9.82 -1.15
CA LYS A 113 -6.91 -11.18 -0.65
C LYS A 113 -7.92 -12.07 -1.35
N ARG A 114 -7.62 -13.34 -1.47
CA ARG A 114 -8.60 -14.34 -1.89
C ARG A 114 -9.67 -14.55 -0.81
N ILE A 115 -10.90 -14.78 -1.25
CA ILE A 115 -12.04 -15.09 -0.36
C ILE A 115 -12.05 -16.58 0.02
N ALA A 116 -11.64 -17.45 -0.91
CA ALA A 116 -11.72 -18.89 -0.73
C ALA A 116 -11.09 -19.35 0.58
N GLU A 117 -11.81 -20.18 1.32
CA GLU A 117 -11.28 -20.91 2.48
C GLU A 117 -10.32 -21.98 2.00
N HIS A 118 -9.14 -22.06 2.64
CA HIS A 118 -8.08 -23.03 2.31
C HIS A 118 -7.74 -23.16 0.81
N PRO A 119 -7.50 -22.05 0.10
CA PRO A 119 -7.45 -22.01 -1.36
C PRO A 119 -6.31 -22.86 -1.94
N TYR A 120 -5.33 -23.22 -1.12
CA TYR A 120 -4.08 -23.80 -1.62
C TYR A 120 -3.71 -25.16 -1.05
N LEU A 121 -4.62 -25.86 -0.36
CA LEU A 121 -4.28 -27.16 0.25
C LEU A 121 -3.76 -28.17 -0.79
N GLU A 122 -4.48 -28.32 -1.91
CA GLU A 122 -4.08 -29.21 -3.00
C GLU A 122 -2.80 -28.75 -3.68
N ILE A 123 -2.70 -27.44 -3.92
CA ILE A 123 -1.50 -26.84 -4.51
C ILE A 123 -0.30 -26.98 -3.55
N ALA A 124 -0.50 -26.74 -2.27
CA ALA A 124 0.53 -26.92 -1.25
C ALA A 124 1.03 -28.37 -1.21
N GLN A 125 0.13 -29.34 -1.29
CA GLN A 125 0.49 -30.78 -1.39
C GLN A 125 1.32 -31.07 -2.64
N LYS A 126 0.93 -30.53 -3.79
CA LYS A 126 1.67 -30.65 -5.07
C LYS A 126 3.10 -30.14 -4.95
N TYR A 127 3.31 -29.03 -4.23
CA TYR A 127 4.63 -28.41 -4.05
C TYR A 127 5.36 -28.82 -2.75
N GLY A 128 4.80 -29.77 -1.98
CA GLY A 128 5.41 -30.28 -0.75
C GLY A 128 5.45 -29.24 0.38
N ILE A 129 4.55 -28.27 0.40
CA ILE A 129 4.49 -27.21 1.41
C ILE A 129 3.70 -27.74 2.60
N THR A 130 4.34 -27.79 3.76
CA THR A 130 3.76 -28.28 5.01
C THR A 130 3.54 -27.21 6.07
N ASN A 131 4.09 -26.02 5.87
CA ASN A 131 3.94 -24.91 6.80
C ASN A 131 2.49 -24.38 6.76
N LYS A 132 1.76 -24.54 7.88
CA LYS A 132 0.37 -24.13 8.01
C LYS A 132 0.18 -22.63 7.72
N GLY A 133 1.06 -21.77 8.19
CA GLY A 133 0.99 -20.33 7.95
C GLY A 133 1.13 -19.96 6.47
N GLU A 134 1.90 -20.71 5.69
CA GLU A 134 1.98 -20.54 4.24
C GLU A 134 0.70 -21.03 3.55
N ILE A 135 0.14 -22.16 3.96
CA ILE A 135 -1.07 -22.75 3.37
C ILE A 135 -2.29 -21.83 3.59
N GLU A 136 -2.39 -21.19 4.74
CA GLU A 136 -3.49 -20.31 5.13
C GLU A 136 -3.38 -18.88 4.57
N ARG A 137 -2.30 -18.57 3.83
CA ARG A 137 -2.12 -17.25 3.21
C ARG A 137 -3.21 -16.95 2.19
N ARG A 138 -3.81 -15.76 2.31
CA ARG A 138 -4.82 -15.23 1.37
C ARG A 138 -4.28 -14.12 0.47
N ASP A 139 -3.12 -13.58 0.80
CA ASP A 139 -2.45 -12.51 0.05
C ASP A 139 -1.70 -13.01 -1.17
N LEU A 140 -1.51 -14.32 -1.27
CA LEU A 140 -0.84 -14.98 -2.39
C LEU A 140 -1.87 -15.51 -3.39
N TRP A 141 -1.64 -15.22 -4.66
CA TRP A 141 -2.45 -15.66 -5.78
C TRP A 141 -1.65 -16.63 -6.62
N ILE A 142 -2.16 -17.82 -6.83
CA ILE A 142 -1.51 -18.88 -7.61
C ILE A 142 -2.47 -19.34 -8.69
N MET A 143 -2.11 -19.08 -9.96
CA MET A 143 -2.91 -19.44 -11.11
C MET A 143 -2.97 -20.98 -11.23
N PRO A 144 -4.15 -21.58 -11.29
CA PRO A 144 -4.28 -23.01 -11.54
C PRO A 144 -3.84 -23.40 -12.95
N ASP A 145 -3.46 -24.65 -13.16
CA ASP A 145 -3.04 -25.16 -14.48
C ASP A 145 -4.23 -25.48 -15.40
N ASP A 146 -5.40 -25.76 -14.83
CA ASP A 146 -6.62 -26.08 -15.58
C ASP A 146 -7.32 -24.83 -16.11
N ALA A 147 -7.78 -24.85 -17.38
CA ALA A 147 -8.37 -23.71 -18.04
C ALA A 147 -9.71 -23.25 -17.45
N GLU A 148 -10.54 -24.18 -16.97
CA GLU A 148 -11.80 -23.86 -16.32
C GLU A 148 -11.56 -23.20 -14.96
N ALA A 149 -10.65 -23.78 -14.16
CA ALA A 149 -10.22 -23.22 -12.91
C ALA A 149 -9.52 -21.87 -13.07
N GLN A 150 -8.75 -21.64 -14.15
CA GLN A 150 -8.19 -20.33 -14.48
C GLN A 150 -9.28 -19.27 -14.70
N THR A 151 -10.35 -19.64 -15.39
CA THR A 151 -11.47 -18.72 -15.64
C THR A 151 -12.16 -18.29 -14.35
N ALA A 152 -12.44 -19.25 -13.47
CA ALA A 152 -13.01 -18.96 -12.14
C ALA A 152 -12.07 -18.08 -11.29
N PHE A 153 -10.78 -18.41 -11.28
CA PHE A 153 -9.74 -17.66 -10.59
C PHE A 153 -9.62 -16.21 -11.08
N LEU A 154 -9.60 -15.99 -12.39
CA LEU A 154 -9.52 -14.65 -12.97
C LEU A 154 -10.80 -13.84 -12.72
N THR A 155 -11.95 -14.52 -12.66
CA THR A 155 -13.23 -13.88 -12.29
C THR A 155 -13.21 -13.44 -10.84
N GLU A 156 -12.72 -14.29 -9.92
CA GLU A 156 -12.51 -13.92 -8.51
C GLU A 156 -11.56 -12.73 -8.39
N LEU A 157 -10.39 -12.77 -9.06
CA LEU A 157 -9.43 -11.67 -9.04
C LEU A 157 -10.05 -10.36 -9.52
N LYS A 158 -10.77 -10.39 -10.63
CA LYS A 158 -11.47 -9.23 -11.17
C LYS A 158 -12.47 -8.67 -10.18
N GLN A 159 -13.29 -9.53 -9.57
CA GLN A 159 -14.30 -9.12 -8.59
C GLN A 159 -13.64 -8.49 -7.36
N GLN A 160 -12.57 -9.10 -6.84
CA GLN A 160 -11.83 -8.55 -5.71
C GLN A 160 -11.18 -7.18 -6.02
N VAL A 161 -10.70 -6.96 -7.24
CA VAL A 161 -10.20 -5.64 -7.67
C VAL A 161 -11.32 -4.62 -7.68
N ILE A 162 -12.51 -4.98 -8.16
CA ILE A 162 -13.68 -4.08 -8.17
C ILE A 162 -14.12 -3.76 -6.74
N ASP A 163 -14.39 -4.76 -5.93
CA ASP A 163 -15.00 -4.60 -4.61
C ASP A 163 -14.03 -3.99 -3.58
N SER A 164 -12.75 -4.29 -3.72
CA SER A 164 -11.73 -3.81 -2.79
C SER A 164 -11.04 -2.54 -3.27
N PHE A 165 -10.42 -2.57 -4.45
CA PHE A 165 -9.60 -1.45 -4.91
C PHE A 165 -10.45 -0.32 -5.52
N LEU A 166 -11.27 -0.60 -6.54
CA LEU A 166 -12.03 0.44 -7.22
C LEU A 166 -13.07 1.10 -6.32
N CYS A 167 -13.72 0.34 -5.47
CA CYS A 167 -14.65 0.89 -4.48
C CYS A 167 -13.94 1.89 -3.57
N ARG A 168 -12.79 1.53 -3.01
CA ARG A 168 -12.00 2.42 -2.15
C ARG A 168 -11.35 3.56 -2.92
N TYR A 169 -10.92 3.32 -4.15
CA TYR A 169 -10.42 4.39 -5.02
C TYR A 169 -11.45 5.52 -5.14
N HIS A 170 -12.72 5.20 -5.44
CA HIS A 170 -13.78 6.20 -5.51
C HIS A 170 -14.03 6.91 -4.16
N GLU A 171 -13.91 6.17 -3.06
CA GLU A 171 -14.06 6.76 -1.73
C GLU A 171 -12.94 7.75 -1.39
N TYR A 172 -11.68 7.40 -1.65
CA TYR A 172 -10.52 8.19 -1.24
C TYR A 172 -10.08 9.25 -2.25
N THR A 173 -10.83 9.48 -3.30
CA THR A 173 -10.77 10.74 -4.07
C THR A 173 -11.30 11.93 -3.26
N ASP A 174 -12.12 11.68 -2.23
CA ASP A 174 -12.50 12.68 -1.23
C ASP A 174 -11.38 12.84 -0.19
N ILE A 175 -10.78 14.03 -0.16
CA ILE A 175 -9.62 14.31 0.71
C ILE A 175 -9.95 14.15 2.21
N SER A 176 -11.19 14.39 2.62
CA SER A 176 -11.60 14.24 4.03
C SER A 176 -11.59 12.77 4.47
N LYS A 177 -12.00 11.88 3.60
CA LYS A 177 -11.95 10.43 3.85
C LYS A 177 -10.53 9.88 3.79
N LEU A 178 -9.69 10.46 2.90
CA LEU A 178 -8.27 10.13 2.87
C LEU A 178 -7.56 10.58 4.16
N GLU A 179 -7.89 11.75 4.71
CA GLU A 179 -7.41 12.19 6.03
C GLU A 179 -7.72 11.14 7.10
N GLN A 180 -8.94 10.68 7.14
CA GLN A 180 -9.36 9.66 8.11
C GLN A 180 -8.57 8.35 7.94
N LEU A 181 -8.38 7.88 6.70
CA LEU A 181 -7.56 6.69 6.42
C LEU A 181 -6.13 6.85 6.93
N ILE A 182 -5.50 7.99 6.66
CA ILE A 182 -4.10 8.27 7.05
C ILE A 182 -3.94 8.30 8.57
N LEU A 183 -4.90 8.83 9.28
CA LEU A 183 -4.82 9.02 10.74
C LEU A 183 -5.34 7.83 11.54
N ASP A 184 -6.42 7.18 11.10
CA ASP A 184 -7.06 6.12 11.87
C ASP A 184 -6.25 4.82 11.92
N GLY A 185 -5.54 4.44 10.86
CA GLY A 185 -4.73 3.24 10.85
C GLY A 185 -3.64 3.26 11.93
N PRO A 186 -2.75 4.26 11.93
CA PRO A 186 -1.75 4.44 12.98
C PRO A 186 -2.33 4.67 14.37
N ARG A 187 -3.47 5.38 14.49
CA ARG A 187 -4.17 5.60 15.76
C ARG A 187 -4.64 4.30 16.38
N LYS A 188 -5.26 3.41 15.61
CA LYS A 188 -5.70 2.10 16.11
C LYS A 188 -4.52 1.29 16.63
N VAL A 189 -3.43 1.20 15.85
CA VAL A 189 -2.22 0.48 16.27
C VAL A 189 -1.62 1.09 17.54
N ASN A 190 -1.62 2.41 17.66
CA ASN A 190 -1.10 3.09 18.85
C ASN A 190 -2.01 2.90 20.06
N ALA A 191 -3.33 2.96 19.89
CA ALA A 191 -4.30 2.72 20.95
C ALA A 191 -4.21 1.28 21.49
N GLU A 192 -4.07 0.28 20.61
CA GLU A 192 -3.84 -1.13 20.99
C GLU A 192 -2.56 -1.32 21.81
N LYS A 193 -1.56 -0.45 21.60
CA LYS A 193 -0.32 -0.42 22.37
C LYS A 193 -0.36 0.52 23.59
N GLY A 194 -1.52 1.09 23.90
CA GLY A 194 -1.70 2.01 25.00
C GLY A 194 -1.22 3.43 24.76
N PHE A 195 -1.12 3.88 23.49
CA PHE A 195 -0.72 5.24 23.14
C PHE A 195 -1.93 6.05 22.69
N ALA A 196 -2.28 7.09 23.41
CA ALA A 196 -3.28 8.07 22.99
C ALA A 196 -2.62 9.34 22.44
N ASP A 197 -3.32 10.05 21.54
CA ASP A 197 -2.79 11.28 20.91
C ASP A 197 -2.46 12.40 21.90
N ASP A 198 -3.13 12.42 23.05
CA ASP A 198 -2.99 13.40 24.11
C ASP A 198 -1.98 13.01 25.21
N GLN A 199 -1.43 11.78 25.15
CA GLN A 199 -0.47 11.33 26.15
C GLN A 199 0.88 12.03 25.97
N PRO A 200 1.55 12.40 27.07
CA PRO A 200 2.91 12.89 27.00
C PRO A 200 3.85 11.82 26.45
N PHE A 201 4.79 12.23 25.62
CA PHE A 201 5.79 11.31 25.07
C PHE A 201 6.69 10.76 26.18
N SER A 202 6.80 9.46 26.27
CA SER A 202 7.82 8.77 27.06
C SER A 202 8.73 7.94 26.16
N LYS A 203 9.93 7.62 26.63
CA LYS A 203 10.87 6.79 25.85
C LYS A 203 10.32 5.40 25.53
N SER A 204 9.39 4.87 26.32
CA SER A 204 8.75 3.59 26.14
C SER A 204 7.62 3.62 25.08
N ASN A 205 7.12 4.81 24.72
CA ASN A 205 6.01 4.99 23.81
C ASN A 205 6.40 4.98 22.32
N LEU A 206 7.59 4.53 21.97
CA LEU A 206 8.16 4.78 20.66
C LEU A 206 8.30 3.52 19.84
N ALA A 207 7.17 2.98 19.50
CA ALA A 207 7.10 2.10 18.35
C ALA A 207 7.32 2.92 17.04
N GLY A 208 8.01 2.34 16.06
CA GLY A 208 8.25 3.00 14.77
C GLY A 208 6.96 3.45 14.06
N ASN A 209 5.83 2.83 14.39
CA ASN A 209 4.50 3.20 13.90
C ASN A 209 4.04 4.59 14.38
N PHE A 210 4.44 5.02 15.59
CA PHE A 210 4.05 6.34 16.09
C PHE A 210 4.80 7.46 15.37
N GLN A 211 6.07 7.26 15.04
CA GLN A 211 6.80 8.21 14.20
C GLN A 211 6.12 8.34 12.83
N ASN A 212 5.82 7.22 12.18
CA ASN A 212 5.16 7.24 10.88
C ASN A 212 3.81 7.97 10.94
N TYR A 213 3.03 7.75 12.00
CA TYR A 213 1.79 8.49 12.24
C TYR A 213 2.00 10.00 12.31
N LEU A 214 2.98 10.46 13.09
CA LEU A 214 3.28 11.89 13.20
C LEU A 214 3.79 12.46 11.88
N ASP A 215 4.66 11.73 11.16
CA ASP A 215 5.15 12.14 9.84
C ASP A 215 3.98 12.36 8.86
N TYR A 216 3.05 11.41 8.78
CA TYR A 216 1.86 11.55 7.94
C TYR A 216 0.98 12.71 8.38
N ALA A 217 0.71 12.83 9.67
CA ALA A 217 -0.16 13.87 10.19
C ALA A 217 0.39 15.27 9.94
N VAL A 218 1.69 15.49 10.20
CA VAL A 218 2.33 16.79 9.95
C VAL A 218 2.27 17.15 8.47
N LEU A 219 2.74 16.26 7.59
CA LEU A 219 2.85 16.54 6.16
C LEU A 219 1.48 16.63 5.48
N PHE A 220 0.53 15.81 5.92
CA PHE A 220 -0.84 15.86 5.41
C PHE A 220 -1.51 17.19 5.75
N HIS A 221 -1.46 17.61 7.02
CA HIS A 221 -2.08 18.87 7.43
C HIS A 221 -1.33 20.11 6.94
N GLN A 222 -0.02 20.02 6.74
CA GLN A 222 0.73 21.08 6.06
C GLN A 222 0.18 21.37 4.66
N ARG A 223 -0.26 20.33 3.95
CA ARG A 223 -0.69 20.45 2.56
C ARG A 223 -2.20 20.66 2.39
N TYR A 224 -3.00 19.98 3.18
CA TYR A 224 -4.44 19.88 2.98
C TYR A 224 -5.28 20.30 4.18
N GLY A 225 -4.67 20.40 5.34
CA GLY A 225 -5.38 20.65 6.58
C GLY A 225 -5.45 22.11 6.97
N PRO A 226 -6.28 22.45 7.99
CA PRO A 226 -6.25 23.73 8.64
C PRO A 226 -4.96 23.92 9.45
N GLU A 227 -4.57 25.20 9.61
CA GLU A 227 -3.30 25.59 10.24
C GLU A 227 -3.16 25.09 11.68
N ASP A 228 -4.21 25.16 12.46
CA ASP A 228 -4.23 24.73 13.85
C ASP A 228 -3.92 23.21 14.00
N LYS A 229 -4.44 22.39 13.13
CA LYS A 229 -4.10 20.95 13.09
C LYS A 229 -2.65 20.73 12.67
N TYR A 230 -2.17 21.44 11.67
CA TYR A 230 -0.76 21.36 11.27
C TYR A 230 0.16 21.72 12.44
N LEU A 231 -0.06 22.86 13.10
CA LEU A 231 0.75 23.31 14.24
C LEU A 231 0.67 22.33 15.42
N PHE A 232 -0.49 21.75 15.67
CA PHE A 232 -0.65 20.73 16.71
C PHE A 232 0.27 19.51 16.45
N TYR A 233 0.23 18.95 15.23
CA TYR A 233 1.04 17.77 14.91
C TYR A 233 2.54 18.11 14.79
N LEU A 234 2.88 19.29 14.28
CA LEU A 234 4.27 19.76 14.25
C LEU A 234 4.87 19.85 15.65
N ASN A 235 4.15 20.45 16.59
CA ASN A 235 4.59 20.53 17.98
C ASN A 235 4.82 19.12 18.59
N ARG A 236 3.92 18.18 18.32
CA ARG A 236 4.08 16.79 18.76
C ARG A 236 5.31 16.12 18.13
N MET A 237 5.57 16.38 16.86
CA MET A 237 6.76 15.88 16.16
C MET A 237 8.04 16.48 16.78
N GLU A 238 8.07 17.76 17.11
CA GLU A 238 9.19 18.42 17.77
C GLU A 238 9.48 17.83 19.17
N GLN A 239 8.44 17.60 19.96
CA GLN A 239 8.55 16.95 21.27
C GLN A 239 9.11 15.54 21.12
N TRP A 240 8.61 14.78 20.17
CA TRP A 240 9.12 13.45 19.88
C TRP A 240 10.58 13.47 19.43
N ALA A 241 10.94 14.35 18.50
CA ALA A 241 12.30 14.50 18.00
C ALA A 241 13.28 14.89 19.11
N LYS A 242 12.89 15.83 19.99
CA LYS A 242 13.69 16.22 21.17
C LYS A 242 13.94 15.04 22.09
N LEU A 243 12.93 14.24 22.38
CA LEU A 243 13.02 13.05 23.23
C LEU A 243 13.98 12.00 22.67
N HIS A 244 14.02 11.88 21.33
CA HIS A 244 14.86 10.91 20.61
C HIS A 244 16.20 11.47 20.15
N LYS A 245 16.54 12.72 20.52
CA LYS A 245 17.75 13.40 20.07
C LYS A 245 17.86 13.42 18.53
N ARG A 246 16.72 13.60 17.84
CA ARG A 246 16.63 13.72 16.39
C ARG A 246 16.27 15.16 16.02
N LYS A 247 16.56 15.54 14.77
CA LYS A 247 16.12 16.81 14.20
C LYS A 247 14.82 16.57 13.42
N VAL A 248 13.88 17.50 13.52
CA VAL A 248 12.72 17.55 12.65
C VAL A 248 13.20 17.92 11.24
N PRO A 249 12.79 17.20 10.18
CA PRO A 249 13.16 17.54 8.81
C PRO A 249 12.71 18.96 8.44
N ALA A 250 13.56 19.72 7.73
CA ALA A 250 13.27 21.10 7.35
C ALA A 250 11.98 21.22 6.49
N CYS A 251 11.66 20.19 5.69
CA CYS A 251 10.45 20.16 4.87
C CYS A 251 9.15 20.20 5.68
N TYR A 252 9.18 19.87 6.98
CA TYR A 252 8.00 19.96 7.85
C TYR A 252 7.63 21.40 8.19
N TYR A 253 8.54 22.34 7.99
CA TYR A 253 8.32 23.77 8.18
C TYR A 253 8.03 24.52 6.87
N CYS A 254 8.06 23.84 5.72
CA CYS A 254 7.84 24.46 4.42
C CYS A 254 6.36 24.82 4.25
N GLY A 255 6.10 26.11 3.98
CA GLY A 255 4.74 26.65 3.74
C GLY A 255 4.32 27.74 4.73
N TYR A 256 4.88 27.77 5.90
CA TYR A 256 4.78 28.91 6.82
C TYR A 256 5.98 29.80 6.61
N GLY A 257 5.71 30.96 6.06
CA GLY A 257 6.63 31.99 5.59
C GLY A 257 7.99 32.07 6.26
N ASN A 258 8.90 32.78 5.66
CA ASN A 258 10.31 32.97 6.00
C ASN A 258 10.66 33.30 7.48
N GLU A 259 9.75 33.08 8.41
CA GLU A 259 9.91 33.38 9.84
C GLU A 259 10.63 32.28 10.63
N PHE A 260 10.66 31.05 10.10
CA PHE A 260 11.48 29.98 10.67
C PHE A 260 12.83 29.86 9.96
N LYS A 261 13.65 30.89 10.07
CA LYS A 261 15.09 30.76 9.82
C LYS A 261 15.68 29.95 10.96
N LEU A 262 16.12 28.73 10.63
CA LEU A 262 17.01 27.93 11.47
C LEU A 262 18.35 28.62 11.67
#